data_01c7cb4a3b0fd4e250e23e1e0b25ad63
#
_entry.id   01c7cb4a3b0fd4e250e23e1e0b25ad63
#
_cell.length_a   1.000
_cell.length_b   1.000
_cell.length_c   1.000
_cell.angle_alpha   90.00
_cell.angle_beta   90.00
_cell.angle_gamma   90.00
#
_symmetry.space_group_name_H-M   'P 1'
#
loop_
_entity.id
_entity.type
_entity.pdbx_description
1 polymer ?
#
loop_
_entity_poly.entity_id
_entity_poly.type
_entity_poly.pdbx_seq_one_letter_code
_entity_poly.pdbx_strand_id
1 'polypeptide(L)'
;LVGEEKLEEKYTKKVKNFQWNYFGMFAVNVALDEDVGYRADNPSVNESYNVVLGREDFEDIKREYRQMEDGMPVSPPCYTVLHPTRLDASQAPPGKHVIAIWQYAPHDLQGGAEKWDEIKEEYADECVGMLSGFAPNVKPSTILGRFVMSPRDISRTNICMIKGDTMGGRLTQDQMGILRPFPGERAYRTPIEGLYLCGPSTHPRGGCHAANGYNCVNAMAEDLGIPKWWAK
;
A
#
# COMPACT_ATOMS: atom_id res chain seq x y z
N LEU A 1 -13.50 -17.31 -8.49
CA LEU A 1 -13.78 -18.31 -7.44
C LEU A 1 -15.26 -18.68 -7.37
N VAL A 2 -16.17 -17.71 -7.50
CA VAL A 2 -17.62 -17.94 -7.35
C VAL A 2 -18.25 -18.30 -8.69
N GLY A 3 -17.81 -17.71 -9.80
CA GLY A 3 -18.45 -17.80 -11.11
C GLY A 3 -19.57 -16.79 -11.30
N GLU A 4 -19.62 -16.16 -12.47
CA GLU A 4 -20.63 -15.13 -12.78
C GLU A 4 -22.04 -15.71 -12.85
N GLU A 5 -22.17 -16.98 -13.23
CA GLU A 5 -23.43 -17.70 -13.34
C GLU A 5 -24.19 -17.87 -12.01
N LYS A 6 -23.50 -17.67 -10.88
CA LYS A 6 -24.08 -17.73 -9.53
C LYS A 6 -24.50 -16.37 -8.98
N LEU A 7 -24.25 -15.31 -9.73
CA LEU A 7 -24.52 -13.94 -9.33
C LEU A 7 -25.61 -13.33 -10.21
N GLU A 8 -26.46 -12.51 -9.62
CA GLU A 8 -27.38 -11.68 -10.39
C GLU A 8 -26.61 -10.76 -11.33
N GLU A 9 -27.12 -10.57 -12.55
CA GLU A 9 -26.51 -9.70 -13.57
C GLU A 9 -26.21 -8.28 -13.03
N LYS A 10 -27.17 -7.72 -12.27
CA LYS A 10 -27.01 -6.40 -11.63
C LYS A 10 -25.82 -6.34 -10.69
N TYR A 11 -25.60 -7.38 -9.88
CA TYR A 11 -24.47 -7.45 -8.94
C TYR A 11 -23.15 -7.65 -9.68
N THR A 12 -23.13 -8.56 -10.65
CA THR A 12 -21.97 -8.80 -11.52
C THR A 12 -21.52 -7.51 -12.22
N LYS A 13 -22.49 -6.73 -12.73
CA LYS A 13 -22.18 -5.43 -13.36
C LYS A 13 -21.57 -4.43 -12.39
N LYS A 14 -22.03 -4.39 -11.13
CA LYS A 14 -21.42 -3.53 -10.09
C LYS A 14 -19.99 -3.97 -9.79
N VAL A 15 -19.73 -5.26 -9.64
CA VAL A 15 -18.38 -5.80 -9.40
C VAL A 15 -17.45 -5.46 -10.57
N LYS A 16 -17.89 -5.62 -11.82
CA LYS A 16 -17.10 -5.28 -13.00
C LYS A 16 -16.81 -3.79 -13.15
N ASN A 17 -17.71 -2.95 -12.64
CA ASN A 17 -17.56 -1.49 -12.68
C ASN A 17 -16.75 -0.94 -11.48
N PHE A 18 -16.38 -1.78 -10.53
CA PHE A 18 -15.53 -1.36 -9.40
C PHE A 18 -14.20 -0.84 -9.91
N GLN A 19 -13.84 0.37 -9.50
CA GLN A 19 -12.66 1.04 -10.01
C GLN A 19 -11.45 0.74 -9.13
N TRP A 20 -10.36 0.34 -9.76
CA TRP A 20 -9.06 0.13 -9.15
C TRP A 20 -8.18 1.36 -9.34
N ASN A 21 -7.21 1.55 -8.45
CA ASN A 21 -6.18 2.55 -8.67
C ASN A 21 -5.33 2.19 -9.89
N TYR A 22 -4.82 3.20 -10.56
CA TYR A 22 -3.85 3.06 -11.66
C TYR A 22 -2.41 2.96 -11.15
N PHE A 23 -2.21 3.19 -9.87
CA PHE A 23 -0.94 3.07 -9.16
C PHE A 23 -1.04 2.02 -8.05
N GLY A 24 0.11 1.48 -7.70
CA GLY A 24 0.30 0.56 -6.58
C GLY A 24 1.48 1.00 -5.72
N MET A 25 1.90 0.13 -4.82
CA MET A 25 3.07 0.39 -3.99
C MET A 25 4.34 -0.07 -4.70
N PHE A 26 5.36 0.79 -4.69
CA PHE A 26 6.75 0.43 -4.92
C PHE A 26 7.44 0.39 -3.56
N ALA A 27 8.07 -0.72 -3.24
CA ALA A 27 8.68 -0.94 -1.94
C ALA A 27 10.15 -1.38 -2.07
N VAL A 28 11.03 -0.71 -1.32
CA VAL A 28 12.43 -1.11 -1.17
C VAL A 28 12.69 -1.39 0.30
N ASN A 29 12.88 -2.65 0.64
CA ASN A 29 13.30 -3.04 1.98
C ASN A 29 14.83 -3.13 2.00
N VAL A 30 15.48 -2.48 2.95
CA VAL A 30 16.94 -2.40 3.03
C VAL A 30 17.41 -2.87 4.40
N ALA A 31 18.30 -3.84 4.41
CA ALA A 31 19.03 -4.26 5.60
C ALA A 31 20.30 -3.41 5.74
N LEU A 32 20.51 -2.85 6.91
CA LEU A 32 21.60 -1.90 7.20
C LEU A 32 22.50 -2.40 8.34
N ASP A 33 23.77 -2.06 8.23
CA ASP A 33 24.77 -2.33 9.25
C ASP A 33 24.64 -1.43 10.47
N GLU A 34 24.08 -0.23 10.28
CA GLU A 34 23.83 0.78 11.32
C GLU A 34 22.48 1.47 11.11
N ASP A 35 21.94 2.15 12.12
CA ASP A 35 20.68 2.88 11.97
C ASP A 35 20.85 4.11 11.07
N VAL A 36 19.76 4.56 10.46
CA VAL A 36 19.73 5.73 9.58
C VAL A 36 19.96 7.00 10.41
N GLY A 37 21.01 7.73 10.08
CA GLY A 37 21.36 9.01 10.69
C GLY A 37 20.98 10.18 9.79
N TYR A 38 19.81 10.75 10.01
CA TYR A 38 19.36 11.92 9.26
C TYR A 38 20.11 13.19 9.67
N ARG A 39 20.49 13.97 8.66
CA ARG A 39 20.94 15.37 8.86
C ARG A 39 19.72 16.27 8.86
N ALA A 40 19.31 16.73 10.02
CA ALA A 40 18.23 17.67 10.18
C ALA A 40 18.51 18.60 11.36
N ASP A 41 17.95 19.81 11.31
CA ASP A 41 18.05 20.78 12.40
C ASP A 41 17.45 20.28 13.70
N ASN A 42 16.38 19.47 13.59
CA ASN A 42 15.78 18.80 14.73
C ASN A 42 16.27 17.34 14.82
N PRO A 43 17.10 16.99 15.82
CA PRO A 43 17.65 15.64 15.96
C PRO A 43 16.60 14.57 16.29
N SER A 44 15.39 14.95 16.76
CA SER A 44 14.33 14.00 17.08
C SER A 44 13.79 13.24 15.85
N VAL A 45 14.11 13.67 14.63
CA VAL A 45 13.84 12.90 13.42
C VAL A 45 14.50 11.52 13.47
N ASN A 46 15.64 11.39 14.13
CA ASN A 46 16.36 10.13 14.30
C ASN A 46 15.69 9.15 15.27
N GLU A 47 14.66 9.60 16.00
CA GLU A 47 13.83 8.74 16.85
C GLU A 47 12.49 8.39 16.16
N SER A 48 12.20 9.01 15.03
CA SER A 48 10.92 8.85 14.33
C SER A 48 10.85 7.49 13.64
N TYR A 49 9.70 6.81 13.81
CA TYR A 49 9.40 5.58 13.07
C TYR A 49 9.16 5.84 11.57
N ASN A 50 8.56 6.97 11.25
CA ASN A 50 8.15 7.32 9.89
C ASN A 50 8.71 8.69 9.51
N VAL A 51 9.46 8.74 8.42
CA VAL A 51 10.02 9.98 7.85
C VAL A 51 9.56 10.10 6.41
N VAL A 52 9.03 11.25 6.03
CA VAL A 52 8.60 11.53 4.64
C VAL A 52 9.64 12.41 3.97
N LEU A 53 10.08 12.03 2.79
CA LEU A 53 11.10 12.72 2.00
C LEU A 53 10.56 13.07 0.60
N GLY A 54 11.07 14.16 0.03
CA GLY A 54 10.80 14.54 -1.36
C GLY A 54 9.48 15.31 -1.58
N ARG A 55 8.83 15.75 -0.51
CA ARG A 55 7.61 16.59 -0.58
C ARG A 55 7.85 17.85 0.23
N GLU A 56 8.25 18.91 -0.42
CA GLU A 56 8.50 20.22 0.20
C GLU A 56 7.25 21.11 0.12
N ASP A 57 6.49 20.99 -0.97
CA ASP A 57 5.28 21.78 -1.18
C ASP A 57 4.15 20.99 -1.87
N PHE A 58 3.05 21.69 -2.17
CA PHE A 58 1.88 21.10 -2.83
C PHE A 58 2.11 20.79 -4.31
N GLU A 59 3.05 21.46 -4.97
CA GLU A 59 3.38 21.20 -6.38
C GLU A 59 4.11 19.86 -6.53
N ASP A 60 4.88 19.45 -5.52
CA ASP A 60 5.49 18.12 -5.50
C ASP A 60 4.44 17.00 -5.53
N ILE A 61 3.38 17.15 -4.74
CA ILE A 61 2.25 16.20 -4.73
C ILE A 61 1.57 16.17 -6.10
N LYS A 62 1.33 17.33 -6.72
CA LYS A 62 0.73 17.40 -8.06
C LYS A 62 1.63 16.77 -9.12
N ARG A 63 2.96 16.98 -9.04
CA ARG A 63 3.94 16.37 -9.93
C ARG A 63 3.89 14.85 -9.81
N GLU A 64 3.91 14.32 -8.59
CA GLU A 64 3.83 12.88 -8.30
C GLU A 64 2.59 12.27 -9.00
N TYR A 65 1.41 12.84 -8.79
CA TYR A 65 0.18 12.33 -9.40
C TYR A 65 0.18 12.43 -10.93
N ARG A 66 0.65 13.53 -11.52
CA ARG A 66 0.76 13.69 -12.98
C ARG A 66 1.70 12.63 -13.59
N GLN A 67 2.87 12.44 -12.99
CA GLN A 67 3.82 11.43 -13.48
C GLN A 67 3.22 10.03 -13.41
N MET A 68 2.51 9.68 -12.32
CA MET A 68 1.82 8.39 -12.23
C MET A 68 0.68 8.25 -13.25
N GLU A 69 -0.08 9.31 -13.52
CA GLU A 69 -1.12 9.32 -14.55
C GLU A 69 -0.54 9.14 -15.96
N ASP A 70 0.63 9.70 -16.20
CA ASP A 70 1.38 9.57 -17.46
C ASP A 70 2.12 8.23 -17.59
N GLY A 71 2.00 7.33 -16.60
CA GLY A 71 2.69 6.03 -16.59
C GLY A 71 4.20 6.16 -16.42
N MET A 72 4.67 7.16 -15.71
CA MET A 72 6.08 7.39 -15.39
C MET A 72 6.37 7.12 -13.91
N PRO A 73 7.52 6.53 -13.57
CA PRO A 73 8.00 6.52 -12.20
C PRO A 73 8.10 7.94 -11.66
N VAL A 74 7.85 8.13 -10.37
CA VAL A 74 7.93 9.46 -9.74
C VAL A 74 9.39 9.88 -9.62
N SER A 75 9.79 10.94 -10.30
CA SER A 75 11.15 11.48 -10.25
C SER A 75 11.10 13.03 -10.15
N PRO A 76 11.84 13.64 -9.19
CA PRO A 76 12.55 12.95 -8.12
C PRO A 76 11.59 12.16 -7.22
N PRO A 77 12.06 11.07 -6.57
CA PRO A 77 11.23 10.23 -5.72
C PRO A 77 10.58 11.00 -4.55
N CYS A 78 9.36 10.60 -4.18
CA CYS A 78 8.63 11.14 -3.04
C CYS A 78 8.09 9.98 -2.22
N TYR A 79 8.66 9.68 -1.06
CA TYR A 79 8.35 8.46 -0.35
C TYR A 79 8.36 8.60 1.17
N THR A 80 7.86 7.56 1.80
CA THR A 80 7.91 7.33 3.24
C THR A 80 9.02 6.33 3.54
N VAL A 81 9.87 6.64 4.52
CA VAL A 81 10.84 5.71 5.10
C VAL A 81 10.31 5.26 6.45
N LEU A 82 10.11 3.96 6.60
CA LEU A 82 9.72 3.33 7.86
C LEU A 82 10.95 2.71 8.52
N HIS A 83 11.00 2.77 9.86
CA HIS A 83 12.10 2.26 10.68
C HIS A 83 11.61 1.20 11.68
N PRO A 84 11.24 -0.02 11.22
CA PRO A 84 10.66 -1.04 12.08
C PRO A 84 11.51 -1.39 13.29
N THR A 85 12.82 -1.46 13.13
CA THR A 85 13.77 -1.81 14.21
C THR A 85 13.86 -0.78 15.33
N ARG A 86 13.38 0.46 15.11
CA ARG A 86 13.27 1.48 16.18
C ARG A 86 12.14 1.18 17.16
N LEU A 87 11.10 0.48 16.71
CA LEU A 87 9.97 0.05 17.55
C LEU A 87 10.16 -1.36 18.09
N ASP A 88 10.73 -2.24 17.28
CA ASP A 88 10.93 -3.65 17.61
C ASP A 88 12.30 -4.11 17.12
N ALA A 89 13.28 -4.09 18.03
CA ALA A 89 14.65 -4.49 17.74
C ALA A 89 14.78 -5.97 17.32
N SER A 90 13.76 -6.81 17.58
CA SER A 90 13.78 -8.22 17.20
C SER A 90 13.66 -8.45 15.68
N GLN A 91 13.31 -7.42 14.91
CA GLN A 91 13.19 -7.49 13.44
C GLN A 91 14.53 -7.50 12.70
N ALA A 92 15.65 -7.36 13.42
CA ALA A 92 16.98 -7.50 12.86
C ALA A 92 17.92 -8.17 13.88
N PRO A 93 19.06 -8.74 13.45
CA PRO A 93 20.08 -9.18 14.37
C PRO A 93 20.61 -8.04 15.24
N PRO A 94 21.16 -8.32 16.44
CA PRO A 94 21.70 -7.28 17.30
C PRO A 94 22.68 -6.33 16.59
N GLY A 95 22.43 -5.03 16.72
CA GLY A 95 23.22 -3.97 16.07
C GLY A 95 22.98 -3.78 14.58
N LYS A 96 22.02 -4.53 13.99
CA LYS A 96 21.60 -4.34 12.61
C LYS A 96 20.22 -3.69 12.55
N HIS A 97 19.90 -3.11 11.40
CA HIS A 97 18.66 -2.36 11.21
C HIS A 97 17.98 -2.70 9.88
N VAL A 98 16.68 -2.49 9.84
CA VAL A 98 15.87 -2.63 8.63
C VAL A 98 15.09 -1.34 8.42
N ILE A 99 15.06 -0.88 7.18
CA ILE A 99 14.15 0.17 6.75
C ILE A 99 13.28 -0.32 5.59
N ALA A 100 12.12 0.33 5.44
CA ALA A 100 11.27 0.15 4.27
C ALA A 100 10.97 1.50 3.64
N ILE A 101 11.36 1.68 2.40
CA ILE A 101 11.00 2.82 1.56
C ILE A 101 9.71 2.46 0.84
N TRP A 102 8.65 3.25 1.03
CA TRP A 102 7.35 3.05 0.40
C TRP A 102 6.95 4.26 -0.42
N GLN A 103 6.72 4.02 -1.69
CA GLN A 103 6.27 5.03 -2.64
C GLN A 103 5.10 4.50 -3.47
N TYR A 104 4.19 5.37 -3.85
CA TYR A 104 3.24 5.04 -4.91
C TYR A 104 3.92 5.18 -6.28
N ALA A 105 3.62 4.23 -7.17
CA ALA A 105 4.12 4.23 -8.53
C ALA A 105 3.06 3.64 -9.47
N PRO A 106 3.03 4.03 -10.76
CA PRO A 106 2.06 3.48 -11.69
C PRO A 106 2.28 1.98 -11.87
N HIS A 107 1.19 1.21 -11.95
CA HIS A 107 1.30 -0.22 -12.29
C HIS A 107 1.72 -0.40 -13.74
N ASP A 108 1.03 0.31 -14.62
CA ASP A 108 1.29 0.27 -16.06
C ASP A 108 2.21 1.45 -16.41
N LEU A 109 3.47 1.17 -16.67
CA LEU A 109 4.41 2.16 -17.19
C LEU A 109 4.13 2.45 -18.67
N GLN A 110 4.68 3.55 -19.17
CA GLN A 110 4.76 3.75 -20.62
C GLN A 110 5.47 2.56 -21.26
N GLY A 111 4.75 1.83 -22.10
CA GLY A 111 5.23 0.57 -22.69
C GLY A 111 4.81 -0.70 -21.94
N GLY A 112 3.99 -0.57 -20.90
CA GLY A 112 3.39 -1.70 -20.18
C GLY A 112 3.99 -1.99 -18.81
N ALA A 113 3.29 -2.81 -18.04
CA ALA A 113 3.71 -3.19 -16.69
C ALA A 113 5.01 -4.01 -16.67
N GLU A 114 5.31 -4.70 -17.79
CA GLU A 114 6.51 -5.50 -17.97
C GLU A 114 7.79 -4.70 -17.81
N LYS A 115 7.76 -3.41 -18.12
CA LYS A 115 8.89 -2.51 -17.96
C LYS A 115 9.43 -2.45 -16.52
N TRP A 116 8.62 -2.75 -15.53
CA TRP A 116 9.09 -2.83 -14.14
C TRP A 116 10.17 -3.90 -13.94
N ASP A 117 10.12 -5.02 -14.68
CA ASP A 117 11.14 -6.07 -14.56
C ASP A 117 12.52 -5.57 -15.05
N GLU A 118 12.53 -4.55 -15.92
CA GLU A 118 13.76 -3.97 -16.47
C GLU A 118 14.31 -2.85 -15.57
N ILE A 119 13.44 -1.97 -15.04
CA ILE A 119 13.87 -0.70 -14.41
C ILE A 119 13.80 -0.67 -12.89
N LYS A 120 13.14 -1.62 -12.24
CA LYS A 120 12.86 -1.54 -10.79
C LYS A 120 14.10 -1.43 -9.91
N GLU A 121 15.21 -2.07 -10.30
CA GLU A 121 16.45 -2.00 -9.52
C GLU A 121 17.13 -0.63 -9.69
N GLU A 122 17.15 -0.07 -10.90
CA GLU A 122 17.67 1.28 -11.16
C GLU A 122 16.83 2.33 -10.42
N TYR A 123 15.51 2.19 -10.45
CA TYR A 123 14.62 3.09 -9.71
C TYR A 123 14.77 2.96 -8.17
N ALA A 124 15.06 1.76 -7.68
CA ALA A 124 15.42 1.56 -6.28
C ALA A 124 16.75 2.24 -5.92
N ASP A 125 17.74 2.25 -6.85
CA ASP A 125 18.99 3.00 -6.67
C ASP A 125 18.73 4.51 -6.57
N GLU A 126 17.81 5.06 -7.38
CA GLU A 126 17.40 6.47 -7.30
C GLU A 126 16.76 6.78 -5.92
N CYS A 127 15.86 5.91 -5.44
CA CYS A 127 15.26 6.06 -4.11
C CYS A 127 16.32 6.02 -2.98
N VAL A 128 17.22 5.06 -3.00
CA VAL A 128 18.28 4.94 -1.99
C VAL A 128 19.27 6.10 -2.11
N GLY A 129 19.61 6.54 -3.32
CA GLY A 129 20.46 7.69 -3.58
C GLY A 129 19.90 8.98 -2.99
N MET A 130 18.60 9.20 -3.14
CA MET A 130 17.92 10.34 -2.51
C MET A 130 17.98 10.24 -0.97
N LEU A 131 17.72 9.05 -0.38
CA LEU A 131 17.85 8.86 1.07
C LEU A 131 19.27 9.20 1.56
N SER A 132 20.30 8.79 0.80
CA SER A 132 21.70 9.08 1.13
C SER A 132 22.00 10.58 1.17
N GLY A 133 21.27 11.40 0.43
CA GLY A 133 21.35 12.86 0.48
C GLY A 133 20.91 13.43 1.83
N PHE A 134 19.90 12.83 2.46
CA PHE A 134 19.39 13.21 3.78
C PHE A 134 20.08 12.47 4.93
N ALA A 135 20.56 11.26 4.68
CA ALA A 135 21.20 10.37 5.64
C ALA A 135 22.51 9.80 5.08
N PRO A 136 23.64 10.54 5.15
CA PRO A 136 24.90 10.18 4.46
C PRO A 136 25.56 8.90 4.96
N ASN A 137 25.13 8.36 6.08
CA ASN A 137 25.59 7.07 6.54
C ASN A 137 24.91 5.89 5.79
N VAL A 138 23.82 6.13 5.08
CA VAL A 138 23.24 5.14 4.15
C VAL A 138 24.03 5.17 2.83
N LYS A 139 24.94 4.24 2.67
CA LYS A 139 25.88 4.14 1.56
C LYS A 139 26.13 2.66 1.21
N PRO A 140 26.70 2.35 0.04
CA PRO A 140 26.91 0.96 -0.39
C PRO A 140 27.64 0.08 0.65
N SER A 141 28.56 0.64 1.44
CA SER A 141 29.29 -0.10 2.46
C SER A 141 28.49 -0.41 3.74
N THR A 142 27.35 0.26 3.97
CA THR A 142 26.48 0.04 5.13
C THR A 142 25.19 -0.69 4.76
N ILE A 143 24.94 -0.89 3.47
CA ILE A 143 23.81 -1.69 2.96
C ILE A 143 24.24 -3.15 2.91
N LEU A 144 23.62 -3.99 3.75
CA LEU A 144 23.87 -5.43 3.81
C LEU A 144 23.12 -6.21 2.74
N GLY A 145 21.99 -5.66 2.30
CA GLY A 145 21.15 -6.23 1.25
C GLY A 145 19.87 -5.45 1.07
N ARG A 146 19.19 -5.69 -0.06
CA ARG A 146 17.89 -5.08 -0.34
C ARG A 146 16.95 -6.05 -1.02
N PHE A 147 15.65 -5.79 -0.90
CA PHE A 147 14.60 -6.48 -1.60
C PHE A 147 13.63 -5.47 -2.19
N VAL A 148 13.45 -5.51 -3.51
CA VAL A 148 12.64 -4.55 -4.25
C VAL A 148 11.38 -5.22 -4.77
N MET A 149 10.24 -4.56 -4.55
CA MET A 149 8.94 -4.95 -5.12
C MET A 149 8.32 -3.78 -5.87
N SER A 150 8.13 -3.96 -7.16
CA SER A 150 7.32 -3.04 -7.98
C SER A 150 5.82 -3.28 -7.77
N PRO A 151 4.93 -2.36 -8.22
CA PRO A 151 3.49 -2.61 -8.24
C PRO A 151 3.12 -3.90 -8.98
N ARG A 152 3.87 -4.24 -10.04
CA ARG A 152 3.70 -5.49 -10.78
C ARG A 152 4.08 -6.71 -9.95
N ASP A 153 5.18 -6.68 -9.21
CA ASP A 153 5.57 -7.79 -8.34
C ASP A 153 4.54 -8.05 -7.25
N ILE A 154 4.01 -6.97 -6.64
CA ILE A 154 2.96 -7.08 -5.62
C ILE A 154 1.69 -7.72 -6.21
N SER A 155 1.26 -7.29 -7.40
CA SER A 155 0.08 -7.86 -8.05
C SER A 155 0.24 -9.33 -8.45
N ARG A 156 1.47 -9.78 -8.73
CA ARG A 156 1.78 -11.19 -9.02
C ARG A 156 1.80 -12.06 -7.77
N THR A 157 2.27 -11.51 -6.65
CA THR A 157 2.40 -12.25 -5.39
C THR A 157 1.10 -12.29 -4.59
N ASN A 158 0.25 -11.26 -4.74
CA ASN A 158 -1.04 -11.20 -4.06
C ASN A 158 -2.16 -10.83 -5.03
N ILE A 159 -2.93 -11.85 -5.44
CA ILE A 159 -4.06 -11.70 -6.37
C ILE A 159 -5.13 -10.71 -5.89
N CYS A 160 -5.23 -10.45 -4.59
CA CYS A 160 -6.16 -9.47 -4.04
C CYS A 160 -5.67 -8.02 -4.15
N MET A 161 -4.38 -7.81 -4.45
CA MET A 161 -3.78 -6.50 -4.66
C MET A 161 -3.68 -6.20 -6.16
N ILE A 162 -4.84 -6.04 -6.79
CA ILE A 162 -4.94 -5.74 -8.22
C ILE A 162 -4.14 -4.48 -8.54
N LYS A 163 -3.27 -4.55 -9.55
CA LYS A 163 -2.33 -3.47 -9.91
C LYS A 163 -1.38 -3.04 -8.78
N GLY A 164 -1.13 -3.92 -7.81
CA GLY A 164 -0.32 -3.58 -6.63
C GLY A 164 -1.01 -2.63 -5.65
N ASP A 165 -2.32 -2.43 -5.79
CA ASP A 165 -3.10 -1.53 -4.97
C ASP A 165 -3.31 -2.10 -3.56
N THR A 166 -2.68 -1.47 -2.56
CA THR A 166 -2.80 -1.82 -1.15
C THR A 166 -4.05 -1.25 -0.49
N MET A 167 -4.76 -0.32 -1.16
CA MET A 167 -5.97 0.33 -0.64
C MET A 167 -7.26 -0.41 -0.99
N GLY A 168 -7.17 -1.42 -1.88
CA GLY A 168 -8.29 -2.26 -2.27
C GLY A 168 -9.35 -1.53 -3.09
N GLY A 169 -8.92 -0.64 -3.97
CA GLY A 169 -9.75 0.09 -4.90
C GLY A 169 -9.62 1.62 -4.80
N ARG A 170 -9.97 2.29 -5.89
CA ARG A 170 -9.83 3.73 -6.05
C ARG A 170 -10.57 4.52 -4.97
N LEU A 171 -9.94 5.58 -4.47
CA LEU A 171 -10.48 6.47 -3.44
C LEU A 171 -11.21 7.65 -4.11
N THR A 172 -12.39 7.39 -4.65
CA THR A 172 -13.27 8.39 -5.25
C THR A 172 -14.51 8.61 -4.37
N GLN A 173 -15.19 9.74 -4.52
CA GLN A 173 -16.34 10.09 -3.67
C GLN A 173 -17.47 9.04 -3.73
N ASP A 174 -17.68 8.44 -4.90
CA ASP A 174 -18.68 7.39 -5.16
C ASP A 174 -18.26 6.00 -4.67
N GLN A 175 -16.99 5.83 -4.25
CA GLN A 175 -16.41 4.56 -3.84
C GLN A 175 -15.65 4.65 -2.50
N MET A 176 -16.04 5.60 -1.65
CA MET A 176 -15.44 5.79 -0.31
C MET A 176 -16.45 5.57 0.81
N GLY A 177 -15.93 5.26 1.99
CA GLY A 177 -16.70 5.15 3.22
C GLY A 177 -17.83 4.13 3.10
N ILE A 178 -19.04 4.53 3.44
CA ILE A 178 -20.25 3.69 3.39
C ILE A 178 -20.69 3.30 1.97
N LEU A 179 -20.11 3.92 0.94
CA LEU A 179 -20.38 3.60 -0.46
C LEU A 179 -19.53 2.42 -0.98
N ARG A 180 -18.62 1.87 -0.15
CA ARG A 180 -17.82 0.68 -0.49
C ARG A 180 -18.53 -0.62 -0.12
N PRO A 181 -18.44 -1.66 -0.97
CA PRO A 181 -17.75 -1.72 -2.26
C PRO A 181 -18.41 -0.88 -3.36
N PHE A 182 -19.71 -0.68 -3.32
CA PHE A 182 -20.47 0.17 -4.24
C PHE A 182 -21.79 0.64 -3.61
N PRO A 183 -22.37 1.77 -4.07
CA PRO A 183 -23.58 2.34 -3.48
C PRO A 183 -24.77 1.39 -3.47
N GLY A 184 -25.55 1.44 -2.39
CA GLY A 184 -26.81 0.72 -2.26
C GLY A 184 -26.68 -0.76 -1.91
N GLU A 185 -25.49 -1.27 -1.70
CA GLU A 185 -25.30 -2.61 -1.18
C GLU A 185 -25.19 -2.60 0.36
N ARG A 186 -25.71 -3.68 0.95
CA ARG A 186 -25.47 -3.91 2.38
C ARG A 186 -24.01 -4.28 2.55
N ALA A 187 -23.26 -3.40 3.22
CA ALA A 187 -21.85 -3.62 3.50
C ALA A 187 -21.61 -5.06 4.00
N TYR A 188 -20.61 -5.73 3.42
CA TYR A 188 -20.16 -7.09 3.75
C TYR A 188 -21.01 -8.26 3.22
N ARG A 189 -22.31 -8.10 2.98
CA ARG A 189 -23.19 -9.19 2.48
C ARG A 189 -23.10 -9.28 0.96
N THR A 190 -23.18 -10.50 0.44
CA THR A 190 -23.32 -10.76 -1.00
C THR A 190 -24.72 -11.31 -1.31
N PRO A 191 -25.14 -11.38 -2.58
CA PRO A 191 -26.36 -12.09 -2.97
C PRO A 191 -26.33 -13.59 -2.68
N ILE A 192 -25.16 -14.16 -2.42
CA ILE A 192 -25.01 -15.57 -2.08
C ILE A 192 -25.14 -15.74 -0.57
N GLU A 193 -26.10 -16.57 -0.16
CA GLU A 193 -26.31 -16.87 1.26
C GLU A 193 -25.04 -17.42 1.92
N GLY A 194 -24.69 -16.90 3.08
CA GLY A 194 -23.51 -17.30 3.84
C GLY A 194 -22.18 -16.79 3.30
N LEU A 195 -22.15 -16.07 2.17
CA LEU A 195 -20.94 -15.47 1.63
C LEU A 195 -20.84 -13.97 1.96
N TYR A 196 -19.77 -13.60 2.65
CA TYR A 196 -19.52 -12.23 3.06
C TYR A 196 -18.24 -11.70 2.43
N LEU A 197 -18.18 -10.38 2.20
CA LEU A 197 -16.99 -9.67 1.78
C LEU A 197 -16.32 -9.06 3.00
N CYS A 198 -15.00 -9.24 3.08
CA CYS A 198 -14.16 -8.61 4.09
C CYS A 198 -12.84 -8.19 3.44
N GLY A 199 -12.25 -7.11 3.93
CA GLY A 199 -10.97 -6.64 3.40
C GLY A 199 -11.02 -5.21 2.85
N PRO A 200 -9.94 -4.75 2.19
CA PRO A 200 -9.76 -3.34 1.85
C PRO A 200 -10.79 -2.78 0.86
N SER A 201 -11.43 -3.63 0.07
CA SER A 201 -12.47 -3.21 -0.87
C SER A 201 -13.82 -2.94 -0.20
N THR A 202 -13.99 -3.22 1.10
CA THR A 202 -15.20 -2.92 1.87
C THR A 202 -15.03 -1.68 2.76
N HIS A 203 -16.12 -1.20 3.38
CA HIS A 203 -16.06 -0.10 4.36
C HIS A 203 -15.16 -0.49 5.57
N PRO A 204 -14.32 0.42 6.10
CA PRO A 204 -14.13 1.82 5.68
C PRO A 204 -13.14 1.98 4.51
N ARG A 205 -12.27 1.05 4.23
CA ARG A 205 -11.26 0.95 3.16
C ARG A 205 -10.04 0.12 3.60
N GLY A 206 -8.99 0.06 2.79
CA GLY A 206 -7.69 -0.48 3.17
C GLY A 206 -7.01 0.32 4.28
N GLY A 207 -6.18 -0.34 5.06
CA GLY A 207 -5.42 0.18 6.19
C GLY A 207 -5.22 -0.89 7.27
N CYS A 208 -4.25 -0.67 8.16
CA CYS A 208 -3.93 -1.59 9.27
C CYS A 208 -4.79 -1.30 10.50
N HIS A 209 -6.11 -1.42 10.41
CA HIS A 209 -7.04 -1.05 11.48
C HIS A 209 -8.07 -2.13 11.85
N ALA A 210 -8.03 -3.29 11.22
CA ALA A 210 -8.96 -4.42 11.43
C ALA A 210 -10.48 -4.10 11.32
N ALA A 211 -10.86 -2.86 11.01
CA ALA A 211 -12.25 -2.41 11.03
C ALA A 211 -13.14 -3.18 10.03
N ASN A 212 -12.60 -3.56 8.87
CA ASN A 212 -13.32 -4.36 7.89
C ASN A 212 -13.72 -5.72 8.46
N GLY A 213 -12.79 -6.39 9.18
CA GLY A 213 -13.05 -7.66 9.86
C GLY A 213 -14.09 -7.51 10.97
N TYR A 214 -13.91 -6.51 11.83
CA TYR A 214 -14.84 -6.23 12.92
C TYR A 214 -16.26 -5.98 12.39
N ASN A 215 -16.41 -5.14 11.39
CA ASN A 215 -17.71 -4.83 10.80
C ASN A 215 -18.32 -6.04 10.09
N CYS A 216 -17.51 -6.83 9.38
CA CYS A 216 -17.96 -8.05 8.71
C CYS A 216 -18.51 -9.07 9.73
N VAL A 217 -17.77 -9.32 10.81
CA VAL A 217 -18.19 -10.23 11.89
C VAL A 217 -19.48 -9.74 12.56
N ASN A 218 -19.65 -8.43 12.73
CA ASN A 218 -20.91 -7.89 13.26
C ASN A 218 -22.09 -8.18 12.32
N ALA A 219 -21.90 -8.06 11.01
CA ALA A 219 -22.92 -8.39 10.01
C ALA A 219 -23.25 -9.90 10.03
N MET A 220 -22.22 -10.74 10.10
CA MET A 220 -22.40 -12.21 10.21
C MET A 220 -23.16 -12.61 11.46
N ALA A 221 -22.81 -12.02 12.61
CA ALA A 221 -23.46 -12.31 13.88
C ALA A 221 -24.95 -11.92 13.89
N GLU A 222 -25.30 -10.80 13.25
CA GLU A 222 -26.70 -10.39 13.06
C GLU A 222 -27.48 -11.42 12.24
N ASP A 223 -26.93 -11.85 11.12
CA ASP A 223 -27.59 -12.80 10.23
C ASP A 223 -27.74 -14.20 10.84
N LEU A 224 -26.77 -14.61 11.64
CA LEU A 224 -26.73 -15.92 12.30
C LEU A 224 -27.38 -15.93 13.69
N GLY A 225 -27.86 -14.79 14.20
CA GLY A 225 -28.43 -14.69 15.54
C GLY A 225 -27.44 -14.95 16.66
N ILE A 226 -26.14 -14.69 16.43
CA ILE A 226 -25.08 -14.90 17.41
C ILE A 226 -24.94 -13.67 18.33
N PRO A 227 -24.95 -13.84 19.66
CA PRO A 227 -24.73 -12.72 20.58
C PRO A 227 -23.35 -12.09 20.39
N LYS A 228 -23.29 -10.77 20.26
CA LYS A 228 -22.06 -10.00 20.10
C LYS A 228 -21.36 -9.76 21.44
N TRP A 229 -20.76 -10.78 22.03
CA TRP A 229 -20.08 -10.71 23.33
C TRP A 229 -18.86 -9.77 23.34
N TRP A 230 -18.32 -9.42 22.15
CA TRP A 230 -17.21 -8.48 21.96
C TRP A 230 -17.65 -7.01 21.88
N ALA A 231 -18.94 -6.73 21.66
CA ALA A 231 -19.51 -5.40 21.62
C ALA A 231 -20.07 -5.05 23.01
N LYS A 232 -19.22 -4.44 23.85
CA LYS A 232 -19.62 -3.92 25.16
C LYS A 232 -19.84 -2.42 25.08
#